data_fe20434a7f15ad66b84ce53284ee97ed
#
_entry.id   fe20434a7f15ad66b84ce53284ee97ed
#
_cell.length_a   1.000
_cell.length_b   1.000
_cell.length_c   1.000
_cell.angle_alpha   90.00
_cell.angle_beta   90.00
_cell.angle_gamma   90.00
#
_symmetry.space_group_name_H-M   'P 1'
#
loop_
_entity.id
_entity.type
_entity.pdbx_description
1 polymer ?
#
loop_
_entity_poly.entity_id
_entity_poly.type
_entity_poly.pdbx_seq_one_letter_code
_entity_poly.pdbx_strand_id
1 'polypeptide(L)'
;YMNNKIVIALGGNALGNSPEEQINNCKITAKSIVKIIKKGSDVVISHGNGPQVGMISLAMNAGSITDNLPEMPFAECGAMSEGYIGYHLGKAISKELHINKIKKDCACIITEVEVDQNDEAFNNPTKPIGPFYTKGEAEKINKEKGYTMVEDAKRGYRRVVPSPQPIKILELNAIKKLMHQNVVVIACGGGGIPVVLQKGGYTGIDAVIDKDMT
;
A
#
# COMPACT_ATOMS: atom_id res chain seq x y z
N TYR A 1 6.96 8.13 -31.81
CA TYR A 1 5.75 8.51 -31.06
C TYR A 1 6.04 8.34 -29.58
N MET A 2 5.91 9.40 -28.77
CA MET A 2 5.97 9.27 -27.31
C MET A 2 4.68 8.57 -26.86
N ASN A 3 4.81 7.39 -26.21
CA ASN A 3 3.67 6.75 -25.56
C ASN A 3 3.15 7.63 -24.43
N ASN A 4 1.83 7.72 -24.28
CA ASN A 4 1.23 8.38 -23.12
C ASN A 4 1.63 7.62 -21.85
N LYS A 5 2.18 8.34 -20.87
CA LYS A 5 2.48 7.79 -19.56
C LYS A 5 1.27 8.01 -18.63
N ILE A 6 0.80 6.95 -18.00
CA ILE A 6 -0.39 6.99 -17.15
C ILE A 6 -0.04 6.40 -15.79
N VAL A 7 -0.38 7.13 -14.73
CA VAL A 7 -0.39 6.60 -13.36
C VAL A 7 -1.82 6.20 -13.02
N ILE A 8 -1.99 4.97 -12.55
CA ILE A 8 -3.28 4.42 -12.10
C ILE A 8 -3.20 4.21 -10.60
N ALA A 9 -4.00 4.96 -9.85
CA ALA A 9 -4.11 4.81 -8.40
C ALA A 9 -5.34 3.97 -8.04
N LEU A 10 -5.13 2.78 -7.48
CA LEU A 10 -6.19 1.86 -7.06
C LEU A 10 -6.53 2.09 -5.58
N GLY A 11 -7.80 2.32 -5.26
CA GLY A 11 -8.26 2.42 -3.88
C GLY A 11 -8.06 1.12 -3.10
N GLY A 12 -7.58 1.17 -1.85
CA GLY A 12 -7.38 -0.02 -1.03
C GLY A 12 -8.68 -0.81 -0.80
N ASN A 13 -9.81 -0.14 -0.62
CA ASN A 13 -11.12 -0.78 -0.48
C ASN A 13 -11.57 -1.51 -1.76
N ALA A 14 -11.09 -1.10 -2.94
CA ALA A 14 -11.40 -1.76 -4.21
C ALA A 14 -10.68 -3.10 -4.38
N LEU A 15 -9.68 -3.38 -3.54
CA LEU A 15 -8.92 -4.65 -3.56
C LEU A 15 -9.58 -5.77 -2.74
N GLY A 16 -10.55 -5.45 -1.86
CA GLY A 16 -11.23 -6.43 -0.99
C GLY A 16 -10.53 -6.62 0.36
N ASN A 17 -11.19 -7.38 1.25
CA ASN A 17 -10.79 -7.59 2.64
C ASN A 17 -10.29 -9.01 2.93
N SER A 18 -10.40 -9.92 1.95
CA SER A 18 -9.89 -11.29 2.04
C SER A 18 -8.99 -11.63 0.86
N PRO A 19 -8.13 -12.66 0.96
CA PRO A 19 -7.31 -13.12 -0.17
C PRO A 19 -8.13 -13.48 -1.40
N GLU A 20 -9.29 -14.11 -1.22
CA GLU A 20 -10.15 -14.52 -2.33
C GLU A 20 -10.78 -13.32 -3.03
N GLU A 21 -11.32 -12.37 -2.27
CA GLU A 21 -11.84 -11.11 -2.81
C GLU A 21 -10.74 -10.34 -3.56
N GLN A 22 -9.55 -10.24 -2.96
CA GLN A 22 -8.42 -9.53 -3.58
C GLN A 22 -8.01 -10.17 -4.90
N ILE A 23 -7.90 -11.51 -4.96
CA ILE A 23 -7.60 -12.23 -6.20
C ILE A 23 -8.65 -11.93 -7.30
N ASN A 24 -9.93 -11.95 -6.94
CA ASN A 24 -11.01 -11.72 -7.90
C ASN A 24 -11.04 -10.26 -8.37
N ASN A 25 -10.86 -9.31 -7.46
CA ASN A 25 -10.81 -7.88 -7.80
C ASN A 25 -9.59 -7.54 -8.64
N CYS A 26 -8.43 -8.13 -8.35
CA CYS A 26 -7.23 -7.98 -9.18
C CYS A 26 -7.44 -8.49 -10.62
N LYS A 27 -8.17 -9.60 -10.81
CA LYS A 27 -8.51 -10.09 -12.17
C LYS A 27 -9.37 -9.10 -12.95
N ILE A 28 -10.36 -8.48 -12.31
CA ILE A 28 -11.23 -7.47 -12.93
C ILE A 28 -10.41 -6.23 -13.29
N THR A 29 -9.62 -5.74 -12.35
CA THR A 29 -8.76 -4.56 -12.50
C THR A 29 -7.73 -4.75 -13.62
N ALA A 30 -7.08 -5.91 -13.68
CA ALA A 30 -6.09 -6.24 -14.69
C ALA A 30 -6.65 -6.14 -16.12
N LYS A 31 -7.89 -6.59 -16.36
CA LYS A 31 -8.56 -6.45 -17.65
C LYS A 31 -8.70 -4.99 -18.08
N SER A 32 -9.03 -4.10 -17.13
CA SER A 32 -9.18 -2.67 -17.41
C SER A 32 -7.83 -2.01 -17.69
N ILE A 33 -6.79 -2.34 -16.90
CA ILE A 33 -5.43 -1.85 -17.08
C ILE A 33 -4.87 -2.27 -18.44
N VAL A 34 -5.02 -3.54 -18.82
CA VAL A 34 -4.50 -4.05 -20.09
C VAL A 34 -5.22 -3.45 -21.28
N LYS A 35 -6.50 -3.06 -21.18
CA LYS A 35 -7.19 -2.28 -22.22
C LYS A 35 -6.52 -0.91 -22.44
N ILE A 36 -6.03 -0.25 -21.39
CA ILE A 36 -5.31 1.02 -21.48
C ILE A 36 -3.95 0.80 -22.16
N ILE A 37 -3.22 -0.25 -21.75
CA ILE A 37 -1.95 -0.62 -22.34
C ILE A 37 -2.08 -0.92 -23.85
N LYS A 38 -3.14 -1.61 -24.26
CA LYS A 38 -3.44 -1.89 -25.69
C LYS A 38 -3.60 -0.64 -26.55
N LYS A 39 -3.97 0.48 -25.95
CA LYS A 39 -4.05 1.77 -26.65
C LYS A 39 -2.70 2.48 -26.81
N GLY A 40 -1.61 1.83 -26.41
CA GLY A 40 -0.24 2.35 -26.55
C GLY A 40 0.25 3.18 -25.37
N SER A 41 -0.37 3.03 -24.17
CA SER A 41 0.07 3.76 -22.98
C SER A 41 1.08 2.93 -22.17
N ASP A 42 2.08 3.62 -21.61
CA ASP A 42 2.94 3.08 -20.55
C ASP A 42 2.31 3.37 -19.19
N VAL A 43 2.25 2.35 -18.33
CA VAL A 43 1.45 2.42 -17.10
C VAL A 43 2.31 2.15 -15.87
N VAL A 44 2.18 3.01 -14.87
CA VAL A 44 2.57 2.76 -13.48
C VAL A 44 1.30 2.61 -12.65
N ILE A 45 1.31 1.66 -11.72
CA ILE A 45 0.17 1.36 -10.88
C ILE A 45 0.58 1.58 -9.43
N SER A 46 -0.16 2.42 -8.73
CA SER A 46 -0.13 2.54 -7.28
C SER A 46 -1.42 1.98 -6.70
N HIS A 47 -1.40 1.59 -5.44
CA HIS A 47 -2.58 1.07 -4.75
C HIS A 47 -2.61 1.50 -3.28
N GLY A 48 -3.80 1.58 -2.69
CA GLY A 48 -3.96 1.68 -1.24
C GLY A 48 -3.75 0.32 -0.56
N ASN A 49 -3.54 0.33 0.75
CA ASN A 49 -3.28 -0.87 1.55
C ASN A 49 -3.96 -0.88 2.93
N GLY A 50 -4.78 0.11 3.25
CA GLY A 50 -5.33 0.31 4.60
C GLY A 50 -5.91 -0.96 5.26
N PRO A 51 -6.80 -1.72 4.62
CA PRO A 51 -7.29 -2.98 5.17
C PRO A 51 -6.19 -4.02 5.34
N GLN A 52 -5.31 -4.18 4.36
CA GLN A 52 -4.27 -5.20 4.33
C GLN A 52 -3.16 -4.96 5.36
N VAL A 53 -2.63 -3.75 5.45
CA VAL A 53 -1.58 -3.42 6.44
C VAL A 53 -2.12 -3.52 7.86
N GLY A 54 -3.38 -3.13 8.07
CA GLY A 54 -4.02 -3.27 9.38
C GLY A 54 -4.20 -4.72 9.80
N MET A 55 -4.64 -5.59 8.87
CA MET A 55 -4.76 -7.02 9.11
C MET A 55 -3.41 -7.67 9.42
N ILE A 56 -2.38 -7.36 8.62
CA ILE A 56 -1.02 -7.87 8.83
C ILE A 56 -0.49 -7.43 10.20
N SER A 57 -0.60 -6.15 10.53
CA SER A 57 -0.15 -5.61 11.82
C SER A 57 -0.86 -6.29 12.99
N LEU A 58 -2.17 -6.56 12.89
CA LEU A 58 -2.91 -7.26 13.92
C LEU A 58 -2.46 -8.71 14.07
N ALA A 59 -2.25 -9.42 12.97
CA ALA A 59 -1.79 -10.82 12.98
C ALA A 59 -0.39 -10.94 13.60
N MET A 60 0.54 -10.03 13.22
CA MET A 60 1.90 -10.00 13.78
C MET A 60 1.88 -9.66 15.28
N ASN A 61 1.07 -8.69 15.70
CA ASN A 61 0.92 -8.36 17.11
C ASN A 61 0.28 -9.51 17.92
N ALA A 62 -0.71 -10.21 17.38
CA ALA A 62 -1.27 -11.38 18.05
C ALA A 62 -0.23 -12.48 18.24
N GLY A 63 0.55 -12.80 17.21
CA GLY A 63 1.63 -13.79 17.28
C GLY A 63 2.73 -13.41 18.29
N SER A 64 3.05 -12.14 18.44
CA SER A 64 4.04 -11.72 19.45
C SER A 64 3.55 -11.93 20.89
N ILE A 65 2.23 -11.82 21.12
CA ILE A 65 1.63 -12.02 22.44
C ILE A 65 1.41 -13.50 22.75
N THR A 66 0.87 -14.28 21.77
CA THR A 66 0.45 -15.67 22.00
C THR A 66 1.59 -16.68 21.84
N ASP A 67 2.47 -16.47 20.89
CA ASP A 67 3.50 -17.44 20.49
C ASP A 67 4.93 -16.92 20.70
N ASN A 68 5.10 -15.80 21.40
CA ASN A 68 6.39 -15.15 21.68
C ASN A 68 7.22 -14.91 20.41
N LEU A 69 6.57 -14.60 19.29
CA LEU A 69 7.23 -14.19 18.06
C LEU A 69 7.79 -12.77 18.18
N PRO A 70 8.81 -12.40 17.37
CA PRO A 70 9.29 -11.02 17.34
C PRO A 70 8.17 -10.04 17.03
N GLU A 71 8.11 -8.92 17.74
CA GLU A 71 7.24 -7.81 17.37
C GLU A 71 7.66 -7.25 16.01
N MET A 72 6.68 -7.05 15.15
CA MET A 72 6.93 -6.54 13.79
C MET A 72 6.62 -5.05 13.74
N PRO A 73 7.61 -4.20 13.44
CA PRO A 73 7.38 -2.78 13.27
C PRO A 73 6.37 -2.49 12.16
N PHE A 74 5.70 -1.35 12.23
CA PHE A 74 4.59 -1.05 11.33
C PHE A 74 5.06 -0.79 9.88
N ALA A 75 6.25 -0.21 9.71
CA ALA A 75 6.85 0.00 8.39
C ALA A 75 7.06 -1.33 7.63
N GLU A 76 7.51 -2.38 8.33
CA GLU A 76 7.68 -3.72 7.78
C GLU A 76 6.34 -4.37 7.43
N CYS A 77 5.29 -4.11 8.22
CA CYS A 77 3.93 -4.50 7.85
C CYS A 77 3.48 -3.79 6.56
N GLY A 78 3.91 -2.55 6.37
CA GLY A 78 3.75 -1.80 5.12
C GLY A 78 4.39 -2.53 3.94
N ALA A 79 5.67 -2.91 4.07
CA ALA A 79 6.40 -3.67 3.06
C ALA A 79 5.74 -5.02 2.74
N MET A 80 5.28 -5.75 3.76
CA MET A 80 4.53 -7.00 3.57
C MET A 80 3.24 -6.77 2.79
N SER A 81 2.53 -5.67 3.04
CA SER A 81 1.30 -5.33 2.32
C SER A 81 1.56 -5.00 0.85
N GLU A 82 2.68 -4.33 0.53
CA GLU A 82 3.10 -4.10 -0.86
C GLU A 82 3.38 -5.43 -1.57
N GLY A 83 4.11 -6.34 -0.95
CA GLY A 83 4.39 -7.66 -1.51
C GLY A 83 3.12 -8.48 -1.71
N TYR A 84 2.23 -8.51 -0.73
CA TYR A 84 0.96 -9.25 -0.79
C TYR A 84 0.03 -8.75 -1.90
N ILE A 85 -0.19 -7.45 -1.99
CA ILE A 85 -1.04 -6.85 -3.02
C ILE A 85 -0.35 -6.92 -4.38
N GLY A 86 0.94 -6.57 -4.43
CA GLY A 86 1.75 -6.60 -5.65
C GLY A 86 1.82 -8.00 -6.28
N TYR A 87 1.90 -9.05 -5.46
CA TYR A 87 1.85 -10.43 -5.93
C TYR A 87 0.54 -10.76 -6.66
N HIS A 88 -0.60 -10.44 -6.06
CA HIS A 88 -1.89 -10.73 -6.68
C HIS A 88 -2.13 -9.87 -7.93
N LEU A 89 -1.82 -8.59 -7.86
CA LEU A 89 -2.03 -7.65 -8.95
C LEU A 89 -1.08 -7.94 -10.12
N GLY A 90 0.20 -8.14 -9.85
CA GLY A 90 1.21 -8.48 -10.86
C GLY A 90 0.90 -9.79 -11.57
N LYS A 91 0.50 -10.83 -10.82
CA LYS A 91 0.05 -12.11 -11.40
C LYS A 91 -1.16 -11.95 -12.31
N ALA A 92 -2.15 -11.15 -11.91
CA ALA A 92 -3.35 -10.90 -12.71
C ALA A 92 -3.02 -10.11 -13.99
N ILE A 93 -2.18 -9.08 -13.90
CA ILE A 93 -1.75 -8.26 -15.04
C ILE A 93 -0.92 -9.10 -16.01
N SER A 94 0.06 -9.86 -15.53
CA SER A 94 0.90 -10.72 -16.38
C SER A 94 0.05 -11.73 -17.16
N LYS A 95 -0.97 -12.32 -16.50
CA LYS A 95 -1.91 -13.23 -17.16
C LYS A 95 -2.69 -12.53 -18.28
N GLU A 96 -3.22 -11.32 -18.02
CA GLU A 96 -4.00 -10.57 -19.01
C GLU A 96 -3.12 -10.07 -20.16
N LEU A 97 -1.86 -9.68 -19.90
CA LEU A 97 -0.89 -9.33 -20.94
C LEU A 97 -0.65 -10.53 -21.87
N HIS A 98 -0.44 -11.72 -21.29
CA HIS A 98 -0.24 -12.96 -22.05
C HIS A 98 -1.48 -13.32 -22.91
N ILE A 99 -2.68 -13.30 -22.33
CA ILE A 99 -3.93 -13.57 -23.06
C ILE A 99 -4.09 -12.62 -24.27
N ASN A 100 -3.71 -11.37 -24.09
CA ASN A 100 -3.81 -10.34 -25.13
C ASN A 100 -2.59 -10.28 -26.08
N LYS A 101 -1.62 -11.22 -25.94
CA LYS A 101 -0.40 -11.31 -26.74
C LYS A 101 0.44 -10.00 -26.71
N ILE A 102 0.41 -9.30 -25.58
CA ILE A 102 1.19 -8.08 -25.36
C ILE A 102 2.55 -8.50 -24.76
N LYS A 103 3.64 -8.15 -25.45
CA LYS A 103 5.02 -8.43 -25.01
C LYS A 103 5.50 -7.35 -24.04
N LYS A 104 4.94 -7.34 -22.85
CA LYS A 104 5.37 -6.51 -21.72
C LYS A 104 5.52 -7.41 -20.49
N ASP A 105 6.52 -7.11 -19.67
CA ASP A 105 6.65 -7.70 -18.34
C ASP A 105 5.88 -6.85 -17.32
N CYS A 106 5.60 -7.43 -16.16
CA CYS A 106 5.03 -6.73 -15.03
C CYS A 106 5.90 -6.97 -13.79
N ALA A 107 6.32 -5.90 -13.13
CA ALA A 107 7.13 -5.96 -11.93
C ALA A 107 6.51 -5.15 -10.81
N CYS A 108 6.58 -5.68 -9.57
CA CYS A 108 6.27 -4.94 -8.36
C CYS A 108 7.58 -4.52 -7.69
N ILE A 109 7.68 -3.24 -7.34
CA ILE A 109 8.82 -2.67 -6.61
C ILE A 109 8.34 -2.32 -5.22
N ILE A 110 8.97 -2.89 -4.20
CA ILE A 110 8.85 -2.41 -2.82
C ILE A 110 9.44 -1.01 -2.80
N THR A 111 8.67 -0.04 -2.35
CA THR A 111 8.97 1.37 -2.55
C THR A 111 9.02 2.10 -1.22
N GLU A 112 10.12 2.79 -0.97
CA GLU A 112 10.31 3.68 0.18
C GLU A 112 10.04 5.13 -0.22
N VAL A 113 9.36 5.87 0.66
CA VAL A 113 9.04 7.27 0.44
C VAL A 113 9.49 8.10 1.64
N GLU A 114 10.39 9.03 1.39
CA GLU A 114 10.88 9.95 2.40
C GLU A 114 9.77 10.89 2.87
N VAL A 115 9.67 11.05 4.19
CA VAL A 115 8.76 11.98 4.86
C VAL A 115 9.53 12.81 5.90
N ASP A 116 8.98 13.96 6.31
CA ASP A 116 9.54 14.74 7.40
C ASP A 116 9.13 14.12 8.75
N GLN A 117 10.10 13.77 9.58
CA GLN A 117 9.83 13.26 10.93
C GLN A 117 9.08 14.26 11.84
N ASN A 118 9.10 15.54 11.50
CA ASN A 118 8.43 16.62 12.23
C ASN A 118 7.08 17.03 11.59
N ASP A 119 6.58 16.26 10.61
CA ASP A 119 5.27 16.53 10.00
C ASP A 119 4.16 16.54 11.07
N GLU A 120 3.29 17.55 11.04
CA GLU A 120 2.19 17.69 11.99
C GLU A 120 1.24 16.48 12.02
N ALA A 121 1.20 15.70 10.95
CA ALA A 121 0.42 14.47 10.89
C ALA A 121 0.77 13.46 11.99
N PHE A 122 2.02 13.48 12.50
CA PHE A 122 2.43 12.62 13.61
C PHE A 122 1.74 12.99 14.93
N ASN A 123 1.37 14.25 15.11
CA ASN A 123 0.62 14.73 16.28
C ASN A 123 -0.90 14.59 16.08
N ASN A 124 -1.38 14.40 14.85
CA ASN A 124 -2.80 14.29 14.53
C ASN A 124 -3.06 13.12 13.54
N PRO A 125 -3.06 11.87 14.00
CA PRO A 125 -3.33 10.69 13.17
C PRO A 125 -4.74 10.74 12.57
N THR A 126 -4.85 10.58 11.26
CA THR A 126 -6.12 10.67 10.51
C THR A 126 -6.36 9.51 9.54
N LYS A 127 -5.33 8.73 9.17
CA LYS A 127 -5.46 7.68 8.15
C LYS A 127 -6.04 6.40 8.74
N PRO A 128 -7.27 5.98 8.36
CA PRO A 128 -7.88 4.78 8.91
C PRO A 128 -7.25 3.51 8.32
N ILE A 129 -6.95 2.56 9.20
CA ILE A 129 -6.39 1.25 8.86
C ILE A 129 -7.13 0.12 9.59
N GLY A 130 -6.95 -1.11 9.10
CA GLY A 130 -7.47 -2.31 9.74
C GLY A 130 -8.99 -2.47 9.66
N PRO A 131 -9.56 -3.38 10.46
CA PRO A 131 -10.97 -3.67 10.49
C PRO A 131 -11.77 -2.60 11.23
N PHE A 132 -13.10 -2.77 11.21
CA PHE A 132 -14.03 -1.99 12.01
C PHE A 132 -14.25 -2.65 13.38
N TYR A 133 -14.39 -1.83 14.38
CA TYR A 133 -14.65 -2.21 15.79
C TYR A 133 -15.93 -1.56 16.29
N THR A 134 -16.58 -2.19 17.26
CA THR A 134 -17.61 -1.55 18.07
C THR A 134 -16.99 -0.46 18.96
N LYS A 135 -17.81 0.44 19.49
CA LYS A 135 -17.34 1.49 20.41
C LYS A 135 -16.61 0.91 21.63
N GLY A 136 -17.18 -0.14 22.25
CA GLY A 136 -16.58 -0.77 23.43
C GLY A 136 -15.23 -1.44 23.14
N GLU A 137 -15.10 -2.11 21.99
CA GLU A 137 -13.82 -2.67 21.55
C GLU A 137 -12.78 -1.58 21.29
N ALA A 138 -13.19 -0.48 20.64
CA ALA A 138 -12.30 0.65 20.35
C ALA A 138 -11.80 1.31 21.64
N GLU A 139 -12.65 1.53 22.64
CA GLU A 139 -12.27 2.07 23.95
C GLU A 139 -11.27 1.14 24.67
N LYS A 140 -11.50 -0.18 24.61
CA LYS A 140 -10.58 -1.17 25.17
C LYS A 140 -9.22 -1.14 24.48
N ILE A 141 -9.19 -1.15 23.14
CA ILE A 141 -7.97 -1.10 22.35
C ILE A 141 -7.17 0.20 22.60
N ASN A 142 -7.86 1.34 22.67
CA ASN A 142 -7.23 2.61 23.01
C ASN A 142 -6.55 2.55 24.38
N LYS A 143 -7.25 2.02 25.41
CA LYS A 143 -6.74 1.91 26.77
C LYS A 143 -5.56 0.92 26.90
N GLU A 144 -5.63 -0.23 26.23
CA GLU A 144 -4.63 -1.30 26.34
C GLU A 144 -3.41 -1.08 25.47
N LYS A 145 -3.58 -0.49 24.28
CA LYS A 145 -2.52 -0.35 23.26
C LYS A 145 -2.13 1.09 22.96
N GLY A 146 -2.85 2.08 23.48
CA GLY A 146 -2.62 3.50 23.17
C GLY A 146 -2.96 3.89 21.72
N TYR A 147 -3.67 3.04 20.98
CA TYR A 147 -4.01 3.35 19.60
C TYR A 147 -5.11 4.42 19.51
N THR A 148 -4.94 5.37 18.59
CA THR A 148 -5.99 6.34 18.29
C THR A 148 -7.10 5.66 17.49
N MET A 149 -8.31 5.69 18.03
CA MET A 149 -9.50 5.07 17.42
C MET A 149 -10.51 6.17 17.08
N VAL A 150 -11.01 6.17 15.85
CA VAL A 150 -11.96 7.18 15.34
C VAL A 150 -13.16 6.51 14.67
N GLU A 151 -14.35 7.09 14.83
CA GLU A 151 -15.53 6.64 14.12
C GLU A 151 -15.40 6.89 12.61
N ASP A 152 -15.58 5.85 11.80
CA ASP A 152 -15.45 5.91 10.35
C ASP A 152 -16.82 5.74 9.68
N ALA A 153 -17.38 6.86 9.25
CA ALA A 153 -18.58 6.94 8.41
C ALA A 153 -19.79 6.13 8.94
N LYS A 154 -20.01 6.10 10.24
CA LYS A 154 -21.09 5.34 10.92
C LYS A 154 -21.04 3.81 10.71
N ARG A 155 -19.91 3.28 10.21
CA ARG A 155 -19.67 1.84 10.03
C ARG A 155 -19.02 1.19 11.24
N GLY A 156 -18.63 1.98 12.24
CA GLY A 156 -17.90 1.58 13.44
C GLY A 156 -16.61 2.39 13.61
N TYR A 157 -15.77 1.93 14.50
CA TYR A 157 -14.50 2.59 14.83
C TYR A 157 -13.33 1.91 14.12
N ARG A 158 -12.36 2.69 13.71
CA ARG A 158 -11.10 2.19 13.14
C ARG A 158 -9.90 2.82 13.82
N ARG A 159 -8.79 2.09 13.85
CA ARG A 159 -7.50 2.67 14.18
C ARG A 159 -7.12 3.69 13.12
N VAL A 160 -6.62 4.84 13.55
CA VAL A 160 -6.00 5.82 12.66
C VAL A 160 -4.50 5.94 12.98
N VAL A 161 -3.72 6.15 11.92
CA VAL A 161 -2.27 6.36 11.98
C VAL A 161 -1.91 7.70 11.33
N PRO A 162 -0.71 8.25 11.59
CA PRO A 162 -0.23 9.43 10.90
C PRO A 162 -0.24 9.26 9.38
N SER A 163 -0.49 10.35 8.64
CA SER A 163 -0.43 10.37 7.18
C SER A 163 0.39 11.58 6.72
N PRO A 164 1.74 11.52 6.86
CA PRO A 164 2.61 12.62 6.50
C PRO A 164 2.66 12.85 5.00
N GLN A 165 3.09 14.05 4.60
CA GLN A 165 3.30 14.40 3.20
C GLN A 165 4.54 13.70 2.63
N PRO A 166 4.45 13.11 1.42
CA PRO A 166 5.61 12.54 0.76
C PRO A 166 6.57 13.63 0.27
N ILE A 167 7.87 13.41 0.46
CA ILE A 167 8.93 14.31 -0.02
C ILE A 167 9.58 13.74 -1.29
N LYS A 168 9.92 12.44 -1.26
CA LYS A 168 10.70 11.81 -2.32
C LYS A 168 10.46 10.30 -2.36
N ILE A 169 10.24 9.78 -3.56
CA ILE A 169 10.24 8.33 -3.82
C ILE A 169 11.69 7.89 -4.04
N LEU A 170 12.22 6.99 -3.21
CA LEU A 170 13.63 6.59 -3.28
C LEU A 170 13.93 5.78 -4.55
N GLU A 171 13.03 4.88 -4.96
CA GLU A 171 13.18 4.03 -6.14
C GLU A 171 12.72 4.69 -7.44
N LEU A 172 12.45 6.00 -7.47
CA LEU A 172 11.90 6.71 -8.65
C LEU A 172 12.72 6.48 -9.92
N ASN A 173 14.05 6.46 -9.80
CA ASN A 173 14.92 6.24 -10.95
C ASN A 173 14.83 4.80 -11.49
N ALA A 174 14.66 3.80 -10.60
CA ALA A 174 14.47 2.41 -10.98
C ALA A 174 13.12 2.24 -11.68
N ILE A 175 12.05 2.83 -11.13
CA ILE A 175 10.70 2.85 -11.72
C ILE A 175 10.75 3.42 -13.14
N LYS A 176 11.37 4.60 -13.33
CA LYS A 176 11.51 5.24 -14.65
C LYS A 176 12.28 4.37 -15.64
N LYS A 177 13.38 3.74 -15.22
CA LYS A 177 14.18 2.85 -16.08
C LYS A 177 13.37 1.63 -16.53
N LEU A 178 12.63 1.00 -15.63
CA LEU A 178 11.79 -0.14 -15.99
C LEU A 178 10.67 0.24 -16.96
N MET A 179 10.03 1.38 -16.76
CA MET A 179 9.02 1.88 -17.71
C MET A 179 9.63 2.08 -19.11
N HIS A 180 10.85 2.63 -19.21
CA HIS A 180 11.54 2.78 -20.48
C HIS A 180 11.93 1.44 -21.13
N GLN A 181 12.03 0.38 -20.36
CA GLN A 181 12.26 -0.99 -20.82
C GLN A 181 10.95 -1.76 -21.07
N ASN A 182 9.85 -1.04 -21.25
CA ASN A 182 8.55 -1.62 -21.62
C ASN A 182 7.94 -2.51 -20.52
N VAL A 183 8.26 -2.25 -19.24
CA VAL A 183 7.73 -2.96 -18.08
C VAL A 183 6.53 -2.19 -17.52
N VAL A 184 5.45 -2.89 -17.21
CA VAL A 184 4.34 -2.38 -16.38
C VAL A 184 4.80 -2.42 -14.93
N VAL A 185 4.85 -1.28 -14.25
CA VAL A 185 5.40 -1.18 -12.91
C VAL A 185 4.29 -1.00 -11.88
N ILE A 186 4.30 -1.82 -10.84
CA ILE A 186 3.51 -1.62 -9.63
C ILE A 186 4.47 -1.05 -8.59
N ALA A 187 4.18 0.13 -8.06
CA ALA A 187 5.06 0.84 -7.12
C ALA A 187 4.25 1.72 -6.16
N CYS A 188 4.90 2.21 -5.12
CA CYS A 188 4.29 3.09 -4.12
C CYS A 188 3.01 2.51 -3.52
N GLY A 189 2.99 1.21 -3.25
CA GLY A 189 1.86 0.54 -2.61
C GLY A 189 1.60 1.11 -1.22
N GLY A 190 0.33 1.47 -0.94
CA GLY A 190 -0.04 2.17 0.29
C GLY A 190 0.53 3.59 0.41
N GLY A 191 0.96 4.19 -0.69
CA GLY A 191 1.69 5.45 -0.74
C GLY A 191 3.21 5.30 -0.61
N GLY A 192 3.70 4.06 -0.52
CA GLY A 192 5.07 3.70 -0.21
C GLY A 192 5.33 3.52 1.29
N ILE A 193 6.44 2.87 1.64
CA ILE A 193 6.88 2.70 3.02
C ILE A 193 7.44 4.04 3.50
N PRO A 194 6.85 4.67 4.52
CA PRO A 194 7.36 5.95 5.01
C PRO A 194 8.70 5.76 5.72
N VAL A 195 9.69 6.53 5.29
CA VAL A 195 11.04 6.53 5.86
C VAL A 195 11.51 7.94 6.16
N VAL A 196 12.36 8.07 7.16
CA VAL A 196 13.02 9.34 7.54
C VAL A 196 14.53 9.20 7.40
N LEU A 197 15.17 10.25 6.92
CA LEU A 197 16.63 10.30 6.80
C LEU A 197 17.26 10.54 8.18
N GLN A 198 18.14 9.63 8.60
CA GLN A 198 18.92 9.70 9.81
C GLN A 198 20.44 9.61 9.50
N LYS A 199 21.31 9.76 10.52
CA LYS A 199 22.77 9.73 10.33
C LYS A 199 23.31 8.46 9.65
N GLY A 200 22.60 7.34 9.78
CA GLY A 200 22.99 6.03 9.21
C GLY A 200 22.30 5.66 7.91
N GLY A 201 21.41 6.50 7.40
CA GLY A 201 20.59 6.20 6.23
C GLY A 201 19.10 6.39 6.52
N TYR A 202 18.26 5.78 5.70
CA TYR A 202 16.81 5.83 5.87
C TYR A 202 16.34 4.79 6.90
N THR A 203 15.37 5.17 7.72
CA THR A 203 14.74 4.30 8.72
C THR A 203 13.23 4.40 8.60
N GLY A 204 12.53 3.26 8.67
CA GLY A 204 11.06 3.21 8.64
C GLY A 204 10.45 3.95 9.83
N ILE A 205 9.29 4.57 9.61
CA ILE A 205 8.51 5.24 10.64
C ILE A 205 7.05 4.81 10.57
N ASP A 206 6.38 4.76 11.74
CA ASP A 206 5.00 4.28 11.85
C ASP A 206 3.99 5.29 11.28
N ALA A 207 3.67 5.14 10.02
CA ALA A 207 2.74 5.99 9.29
C ALA A 207 2.18 5.27 8.05
N VAL A 208 1.18 5.87 7.40
CA VAL A 208 0.70 5.46 6.07
C VAL A 208 0.51 6.70 5.21
N ILE A 209 1.29 6.82 4.16
CA ILE A 209 1.19 7.93 3.21
C ILE A 209 -0.08 7.77 2.36
N ASP A 210 -0.71 8.87 2.00
CA ASP A 210 -1.80 8.82 1.04
C ASP A 210 -1.26 8.57 -0.37
N LYS A 211 -1.69 7.46 -1.00
CA LYS A 211 -1.23 7.06 -2.33
C LYS A 211 -1.51 8.11 -3.43
N ASP A 212 -2.52 8.97 -3.22
CA ASP A 212 -2.89 10.00 -4.18
C ASP A 212 -1.97 11.24 -4.07
N MET A 213 -1.13 11.29 -3.02
CA MET A 213 -0.14 12.34 -2.78
C MET A 213 1.27 11.94 -3.23
N THR A 214 1.53 10.65 -3.36
CA THR A 214 2.81 10.11 -3.85
C THR A 214 2.82 10.06 -5.37
#